data_88505e983c042b0bdc88eb11a719db9f
#
_entry.id   88505e983c042b0bdc88eb11a719db9f
#
_cell.length_a   1.000
_cell.length_b   1.000
_cell.length_c   1.000
_cell.angle_alpha   90.00
_cell.angle_beta   90.00
_cell.angle_gamma   90.00
#
_symmetry.space_group_name_H-M   'P 1'
#
loop_
_entity.id
_entity.type
_entity.pdbx_description
1 polymer ?
#
loop_
_entity_poly.entity_id
_entity_poly.type
_entity_poly.pdbx_seq_one_letter_code
_entity_poly.pdbx_strand_id
1 'polypeptide(L)'
;VSKPPAPARPGISMEAAQRRRARLAEHLRVGKMTRTLVTPEGAEIRLRLASVAERAGALFIDLAIQWAVMVAMWIAFAYVAASIGFGQMHVAFAFLLVFHFVLRNFYFIFFEIGRKAATPGKRALGLRVASRDGGRLTADAVLARNFMREVEIGLPLQFLFMGGDQVGAWIALLGLAWSGVFMLFPLFNKDKMRVGDLLAGTWVIK
;
A
#
# COMPACT_ATOMS: atom_id res chain seq x y z
N VAL A 1 -72.48 7.25 -3.80
CA VAL A 1 -71.53 6.70 -2.81
C VAL A 1 -70.15 7.04 -3.29
N SER A 2 -69.51 8.08 -2.69
CA SER A 2 -68.15 8.50 -3.05
C SER A 2 -67.14 7.57 -2.40
N LYS A 3 -66.20 7.06 -3.20
CA LYS A 3 -65.12 6.21 -2.76
C LYS A 3 -64.19 7.00 -1.79
N PRO A 4 -63.79 6.47 -0.63
CA PRO A 4 -62.90 7.15 0.28
C PRO A 4 -61.52 7.40 -0.33
N PRO A 5 -60.87 8.52 -0.02
CA PRO A 5 -59.55 8.83 -0.55
C PRO A 5 -58.52 7.82 -0.10
N ALA A 6 -57.61 7.45 -1.03
CA ALA A 6 -56.55 6.47 -0.74
C ALA A 6 -55.61 7.00 0.38
N PRO A 7 -55.17 6.16 1.31
CA PRO A 7 -54.31 6.58 2.41
C PRO A 7 -53.00 7.19 1.84
N ALA A 8 -52.63 8.32 2.38
CA ALA A 8 -51.38 9.03 2.04
C ALA A 8 -50.17 8.06 2.30
N ARG A 9 -49.31 7.86 1.30
CA ARG A 9 -48.11 7.07 1.45
C ARG A 9 -47.24 7.72 2.54
N PRO A 10 -46.83 6.94 3.56
CA PRO A 10 -45.96 7.50 4.61
C PRO A 10 -44.73 8.10 3.98
N GLY A 11 -44.51 9.38 4.19
CA GLY A 11 -43.33 10.11 3.72
C GLY A 11 -42.06 9.47 4.28
N ILE A 12 -41.13 9.12 3.43
CA ILE A 12 -39.83 8.60 3.85
C ILE A 12 -39.16 9.69 4.69
N SER A 13 -38.83 9.39 5.96
CA SER A 13 -38.15 10.37 6.81
C SER A 13 -36.84 10.79 6.15
N MET A 14 -36.43 12.06 6.34
CA MET A 14 -35.17 12.58 5.79
C MET A 14 -33.96 11.68 6.15
N GLU A 15 -33.98 11.14 7.35
CA GLU A 15 -32.93 10.20 7.82
C GLU A 15 -32.95 8.88 7.04
N ALA A 16 -34.11 8.30 6.78
CA ALA A 16 -34.24 7.09 5.97
C ALA A 16 -33.80 7.32 4.52
N ALA A 17 -34.10 8.50 3.96
CA ALA A 17 -33.67 8.89 2.63
C ALA A 17 -32.13 9.07 2.57
N GLN A 18 -31.51 9.66 3.58
CA GLN A 18 -30.06 9.79 3.69
C GLN A 18 -29.38 8.41 3.82
N ARG A 19 -29.87 7.54 4.68
CA ARG A 19 -29.36 6.16 4.84
C ARG A 19 -29.46 5.38 3.53
N ARG A 20 -30.56 5.50 2.79
CA ARG A 20 -30.74 4.87 1.48
C ARG A 20 -29.76 5.40 0.44
N ARG A 21 -29.55 6.72 0.39
CA ARG A 21 -28.54 7.34 -0.49
C ARG A 21 -27.12 6.89 -0.17
N ALA A 22 -26.75 6.81 1.12
CA ALA A 22 -25.46 6.34 1.56
C ALA A 22 -25.22 4.87 1.16
N ARG A 23 -26.21 3.98 1.36
CA ARG A 23 -26.12 2.58 0.93
C ARG A 23 -26.00 2.44 -0.59
N LEU A 24 -26.79 3.22 -1.36
CA LEU A 24 -26.71 3.21 -2.81
C LEU A 24 -25.33 3.68 -3.32
N ALA A 25 -24.80 4.76 -2.74
CA ALA A 25 -23.46 5.26 -3.06
C ALA A 25 -22.39 4.22 -2.76
N GLU A 26 -22.51 3.50 -1.64
CA GLU A 26 -21.58 2.42 -1.27
C GLU A 26 -21.67 1.25 -2.27
N HIS A 27 -22.88 0.80 -2.65
CA HIS A 27 -23.07 -0.24 -3.67
C HIS A 27 -22.47 0.15 -5.02
N LEU A 28 -22.68 1.39 -5.46
CA LEU A 28 -22.10 1.91 -6.71
C LEU A 28 -20.57 1.98 -6.64
N ARG A 29 -20.04 2.38 -5.48
CA ARG A 29 -18.59 2.44 -5.24
C ARG A 29 -17.96 1.04 -5.27
N VAL A 30 -18.57 0.07 -4.61
CA VAL A 30 -18.12 -1.33 -4.61
C VAL A 30 -18.19 -1.91 -6.03
N GLY A 31 -19.26 -1.66 -6.77
CA GLY A 31 -19.38 -2.11 -8.17
C GLY A 31 -18.29 -1.57 -9.08
N LYS A 32 -17.90 -0.29 -8.93
CA LYS A 32 -16.79 0.33 -9.68
C LYS A 32 -15.42 -0.30 -9.39
N MET A 33 -15.26 -0.87 -8.18
CA MET A 33 -13.99 -1.47 -7.73
C MET A 33 -13.96 -2.99 -7.92
N THR A 34 -14.97 -3.58 -8.56
CA THR A 34 -15.01 -5.02 -8.85
C THR A 34 -14.52 -5.26 -10.27
N ARG A 35 -13.65 -6.25 -10.43
CA ARG A 35 -13.16 -6.74 -11.73
C ARG A 35 -13.39 -8.23 -11.83
N THR A 36 -13.73 -8.68 -13.03
CA THR A 36 -13.82 -10.11 -13.33
C THR A 36 -12.46 -10.58 -13.82
N LEU A 37 -11.96 -11.62 -13.20
CA LEU A 37 -10.73 -12.30 -13.58
C LEU A 37 -11.13 -13.66 -14.12
N VAL A 38 -10.66 -13.98 -15.32
CA VAL A 38 -10.80 -15.32 -15.90
C VAL A 38 -9.55 -16.10 -15.54
N THR A 39 -9.70 -17.19 -14.81
CA THR A 39 -8.57 -18.06 -14.48
C THR A 39 -8.13 -18.86 -15.72
N PRO A 40 -6.92 -19.43 -15.74
CA PRO A 40 -6.48 -20.28 -16.87
C PRO A 40 -7.42 -21.46 -17.13
N GLU A 41 -8.15 -21.92 -16.11
CA GLU A 41 -9.15 -22.98 -16.20
C GLU A 41 -10.52 -22.50 -16.75
N GLY A 42 -10.63 -21.21 -17.12
CA GLY A 42 -11.85 -20.62 -17.68
C GLY A 42 -12.90 -20.19 -16.63
N ALA A 43 -12.58 -20.23 -15.33
CA ALA A 43 -13.50 -19.81 -14.28
C ALA A 43 -13.50 -18.28 -14.12
N GLU A 44 -14.68 -17.67 -14.07
CA GLU A 44 -14.83 -16.23 -13.81
C GLU A 44 -14.89 -15.96 -12.30
N ILE A 45 -13.92 -15.24 -11.79
CA ILE A 45 -13.86 -14.83 -10.38
C ILE A 45 -14.04 -13.32 -10.29
N ARG A 46 -15.00 -12.87 -9.50
CA ARG A 46 -15.19 -11.44 -9.19
C ARG A 46 -14.27 -11.03 -8.06
N LEU A 47 -13.31 -10.14 -8.34
CA LEU A 47 -12.34 -9.64 -7.39
C LEU A 47 -12.64 -8.18 -7.05
N ARG A 48 -12.63 -7.85 -5.76
CA ARG A 48 -12.71 -6.49 -5.29
C ARG A 48 -11.31 -5.89 -5.23
N LEU A 49 -11.08 -4.82 -5.99
CA LEU A 49 -9.84 -4.05 -5.93
C LEU A 49 -9.77 -3.26 -4.62
N ALA A 50 -8.61 -3.22 -4.02
CA ALA A 50 -8.34 -2.41 -2.84
C ALA A 50 -8.42 -0.92 -3.16
N SER A 51 -9.11 -0.16 -2.32
CA SER A 51 -9.15 1.30 -2.41
C SER A 51 -7.77 1.91 -2.12
N VAL A 52 -7.56 3.17 -2.54
CA VAL A 52 -6.33 3.91 -2.22
C VAL A 52 -6.12 4.03 -0.71
N ALA A 53 -7.19 4.29 0.05
CA ALA A 53 -7.13 4.40 1.50
C ALA A 53 -6.74 3.06 2.18
N GLU A 54 -7.31 1.93 1.74
CA GLU A 54 -6.95 0.60 2.26
C GLU A 54 -5.47 0.29 1.99
N ARG A 55 -4.97 0.65 0.81
CA ARG A 55 -3.55 0.46 0.44
C ARG A 55 -2.61 1.38 1.22
N ALA A 56 -3.00 2.64 1.43
CA ALA A 56 -2.26 3.59 2.26
C ALA A 56 -2.22 3.14 3.73
N GLY A 57 -3.34 2.68 4.27
CA GLY A 57 -3.40 2.12 5.61
C GLY A 57 -2.49 0.89 5.79
N ALA A 58 -2.48 -0.02 4.80
CA ALA A 58 -1.57 -1.16 4.82
C ALA A 58 -0.11 -0.73 4.82
N LEU A 59 0.25 0.22 3.97
CA LEU A 59 1.60 0.78 3.91
C LEU A 59 2.00 1.43 5.23
N PHE A 60 1.09 2.19 5.85
CA PHE A 60 1.36 2.84 7.14
C PHE A 60 1.64 1.81 8.24
N ILE A 61 0.87 0.72 8.31
CA ILE A 61 1.11 -0.38 9.25
C ILE A 61 2.48 -1.03 8.98
N ASP A 62 2.82 -1.29 7.72
CA ASP A 62 4.11 -1.87 7.36
C ASP A 62 5.28 -0.96 7.74
N LEU A 63 5.17 0.35 7.51
CA LEU A 63 6.17 1.33 7.93
C LEU A 63 6.29 1.39 9.46
N ALA A 64 5.18 1.37 10.19
CA ALA A 64 5.20 1.34 11.65
C ALA A 64 5.92 0.09 12.19
N ILE A 65 5.69 -1.09 11.58
CA ILE A 65 6.40 -2.32 11.91
C ILE A 65 7.91 -2.17 11.64
N GLN A 66 8.30 -1.66 10.48
CA GLN A 66 9.72 -1.45 10.14
C GLN A 66 10.38 -0.48 11.12
N TRP A 67 9.70 0.62 11.46
CA TRP A 67 10.18 1.58 12.45
C TRP A 67 10.34 0.96 13.84
N ALA A 68 9.37 0.17 14.29
CA ALA A 68 9.45 -0.52 15.58
C ALA A 68 10.64 -1.50 15.63
N VAL A 69 10.85 -2.28 14.56
CA VAL A 69 11.99 -3.19 14.43
C VAL A 69 13.30 -2.41 14.44
N MET A 70 13.38 -1.29 13.72
CA MET A 70 14.59 -0.44 13.71
C MET A 70 14.90 0.14 15.08
N VAL A 71 13.90 0.66 15.78
CA VAL A 71 14.09 1.19 17.14
C VAL A 71 14.58 0.10 18.09
N ALA A 72 14.00 -1.10 18.02
CA ALA A 72 14.45 -2.23 18.82
C ALA A 72 15.92 -2.61 18.52
N MET A 73 16.31 -2.59 17.25
CA MET A 73 17.69 -2.84 16.84
C MET A 73 18.66 -1.76 17.32
N TRP A 74 18.26 -0.49 17.30
CA TRP A 74 19.07 0.60 17.84
C TRP A 74 19.26 0.48 19.36
N ILE A 75 18.21 0.11 20.08
CA ILE A 75 18.28 -0.15 21.54
C ILE A 75 19.23 -1.33 21.81
N ALA A 76 19.09 -2.43 21.08
CA ALA A 76 19.97 -3.59 21.20
C ALA A 76 21.43 -3.22 20.91
N PHE A 77 21.67 -2.44 19.85
CA PHE A 77 22.99 -1.93 19.52
C PHE A 77 23.58 -1.07 20.64
N ALA A 78 22.81 -0.14 21.19
CA ALA A 78 23.27 0.71 22.29
C ALA A 78 23.65 -0.13 23.54
N TYR A 79 22.86 -1.15 23.86
CA TYR A 79 23.14 -2.07 24.95
C TYR A 79 24.44 -2.86 24.72
N VAL A 80 24.61 -3.42 23.53
CA VAL A 80 25.84 -4.15 23.15
C VAL A 80 27.04 -3.22 23.18
N ALA A 81 26.94 -2.03 22.60
CA ALA A 81 28.03 -1.03 22.58
C ALA A 81 28.50 -0.65 23.98
N ALA A 82 27.54 -0.50 24.94
CA ALA A 82 27.87 -0.24 26.35
C ALA A 82 28.58 -1.42 27.04
N SER A 83 28.31 -2.66 26.59
CA SER A 83 28.85 -3.86 27.18
C SER A 83 30.26 -4.26 26.69
N ILE A 84 30.54 -4.06 25.41
CA ILE A 84 31.81 -4.53 24.78
C ILE A 84 32.90 -3.46 24.65
N GLY A 85 32.56 -2.22 24.98
CA GLY A 85 33.50 -1.08 24.84
C GLY A 85 33.72 -0.61 23.39
N PHE A 86 34.46 0.50 23.24
CA PHE A 86 34.60 1.20 21.96
C PHE A 86 35.40 0.42 20.89
N GLY A 87 36.26 -0.52 21.27
CA GLY A 87 37.17 -1.21 20.35
C GLY A 87 36.48 -2.09 19.29
N GLN A 88 35.31 -2.64 19.58
CA GLN A 88 34.55 -3.52 18.66
C GLN A 88 33.26 -2.91 18.15
N MET A 89 33.00 -1.65 18.50
CA MET A 89 31.75 -0.96 18.17
C MET A 89 31.52 -0.81 16.65
N HIS A 90 32.61 -0.67 15.85
CA HIS A 90 32.53 -0.59 14.40
C HIS A 90 31.98 -1.86 13.75
N VAL A 91 32.25 -3.05 14.30
CA VAL A 91 31.72 -4.32 13.80
C VAL A 91 30.21 -4.40 14.07
N ALA A 92 29.79 -4.10 15.29
CA ALA A 92 28.37 -4.07 15.66
C ALA A 92 27.60 -3.03 14.83
N PHE A 93 28.22 -1.87 14.57
CA PHE A 93 27.63 -0.84 13.73
C PHE A 93 27.49 -1.30 12.26
N ALA A 94 28.49 -2.00 11.72
CA ALA A 94 28.39 -2.57 10.37
C ALA A 94 27.23 -3.55 10.25
N PHE A 95 27.03 -4.43 11.24
CA PHE A 95 25.85 -5.32 11.28
C PHE A 95 24.53 -4.55 11.33
N LEU A 96 24.45 -3.49 12.12
CA LEU A 96 23.27 -2.62 12.18
C LEU A 96 22.95 -2.00 10.81
N LEU A 97 23.97 -1.50 10.10
CA LEU A 97 23.80 -0.91 8.77
C LEU A 97 23.33 -1.95 7.75
N VAL A 98 23.93 -3.14 7.73
CA VAL A 98 23.52 -4.24 6.85
C VAL A 98 22.09 -4.67 7.16
N PHE A 99 21.75 -4.81 8.44
CA PHE A 99 20.38 -5.14 8.84
C PHE A 99 19.38 -4.07 8.40
N HIS A 100 19.70 -2.79 8.61
CA HIS A 100 18.89 -1.67 8.14
C HIS A 100 18.66 -1.73 6.62
N PHE A 101 19.75 -1.94 5.86
CA PHE A 101 19.68 -2.06 4.41
C PHE A 101 18.76 -3.21 3.98
N VAL A 102 18.92 -4.39 4.57
CA VAL A 102 18.12 -5.57 4.26
C VAL A 102 16.66 -5.34 4.63
N LEU A 103 16.38 -4.87 5.84
CA LEU A 103 15.02 -4.59 6.29
C LEU A 103 14.32 -3.58 5.38
N ARG A 104 14.98 -2.49 5.03
CA ARG A 104 14.40 -1.44 4.20
C ARG A 104 14.08 -1.93 2.79
N ASN A 105 15.01 -2.62 2.13
CA ASN A 105 14.90 -2.96 0.71
C ASN A 105 14.14 -4.26 0.48
N PHE A 106 14.32 -5.25 1.33
CA PHE A 106 13.82 -6.63 1.10
C PHE A 106 12.56 -6.98 1.89
N TYR A 107 12.14 -6.18 2.88
CA TYR A 107 10.94 -6.45 3.68
C TYR A 107 9.71 -6.75 2.80
N PHE A 108 9.37 -5.86 1.90
CA PHE A 108 8.18 -6.03 1.06
C PHE A 108 8.33 -7.17 0.07
N ILE A 109 9.51 -7.32 -0.53
CA ILE A 109 9.83 -8.40 -1.47
C ILE A 109 9.66 -9.74 -0.77
N PHE A 110 10.25 -9.92 0.41
CA PHE A 110 10.20 -11.16 1.19
C PHE A 110 8.76 -11.59 1.49
N PHE A 111 7.92 -10.66 1.94
CA PHE A 111 6.54 -11.00 2.27
C PHE A 111 5.63 -11.17 1.05
N GLU A 112 5.88 -10.46 -0.05
CA GLU A 112 5.07 -10.57 -1.27
C GLU A 112 5.42 -11.79 -2.13
N ILE A 113 6.67 -12.26 -2.12
CA ILE A 113 7.06 -13.53 -2.78
C ILE A 113 6.44 -14.73 -2.05
N GLY A 114 6.17 -14.60 -0.75
CA GLY A 114 5.61 -15.69 0.04
C GLY A 114 4.22 -16.13 -0.45
N ARG A 115 3.79 -17.34 -0.04
CA ARG A 115 2.51 -17.96 -0.45
C ARG A 115 1.27 -17.09 -0.26
N LYS A 116 1.29 -16.16 0.70
CA LYS A 116 0.17 -15.23 0.98
C LYS A 116 0.17 -13.99 0.07
N ALA A 117 1.26 -13.74 -0.67
CA ALA A 117 1.44 -12.57 -1.53
C ALA A 117 1.02 -11.24 -0.86
N ALA A 118 1.33 -11.10 0.43
CA ALA A 118 0.89 -9.97 1.24
C ALA A 118 1.85 -9.70 2.40
N THR A 119 2.20 -8.45 2.60
CA THR A 119 2.92 -7.95 3.78
C THR A 119 2.06 -8.05 5.05
N PRO A 120 2.65 -7.97 6.25
CA PRO A 120 1.89 -7.92 7.51
C PRO A 120 0.79 -6.86 7.51
N GLY A 121 1.09 -5.62 7.08
CA GLY A 121 0.11 -4.54 6.98
C GLY A 121 -1.03 -4.84 6.00
N LYS A 122 -0.72 -5.44 4.85
CA LYS A 122 -1.74 -5.90 3.90
C LYS A 122 -2.62 -6.99 4.49
N ARG A 123 -2.02 -7.95 5.21
CA ARG A 123 -2.76 -9.04 5.87
C ARG A 123 -3.72 -8.50 6.92
N ALA A 124 -3.30 -7.51 7.72
CA ALA A 124 -4.14 -6.87 8.74
C ALA A 124 -5.41 -6.25 8.16
N LEU A 125 -5.36 -5.77 6.91
CA LEU A 125 -6.51 -5.20 6.20
C LEU A 125 -7.19 -6.18 5.22
N GLY A 126 -6.79 -7.45 5.21
CA GLY A 126 -7.33 -8.47 4.31
C GLY A 126 -6.95 -8.26 2.85
N LEU A 127 -5.80 -7.61 2.59
CA LEU A 127 -5.33 -7.33 1.23
C LEU A 127 -4.27 -8.33 0.80
N ARG A 128 -4.26 -8.63 -0.50
CA ARG A 128 -3.20 -9.43 -1.13
C ARG A 128 -2.90 -8.93 -2.54
N VAL A 129 -1.74 -9.31 -3.05
CA VAL A 129 -1.35 -9.06 -4.44
C VAL A 129 -1.79 -10.25 -5.30
N ALA A 130 -2.35 -9.97 -6.47
CA ALA A 130 -2.73 -10.99 -7.45
C ALA A 130 -2.23 -10.58 -8.83
N SER A 131 -1.89 -11.55 -9.66
CA SER A 131 -1.58 -11.32 -11.05
C SER A 131 -2.86 -11.00 -11.83
N ARG A 132 -2.77 -10.14 -12.85
CA ARG A 132 -3.92 -9.72 -13.67
C ARG A 132 -4.33 -10.77 -14.69
N ASP A 133 -3.43 -11.66 -15.06
CA ASP A 133 -3.66 -12.75 -16.00
C ASP A 133 -4.30 -13.99 -15.38
N GLY A 134 -4.58 -13.96 -14.07
CA GLY A 134 -5.14 -15.09 -13.34
C GLY A 134 -4.14 -16.17 -12.93
N GLY A 135 -2.89 -16.03 -13.36
CA GLY A 135 -1.81 -16.93 -13.03
C GLY A 135 -1.23 -16.70 -11.62
N ARG A 136 -0.15 -17.42 -11.32
CA ARG A 136 0.58 -17.22 -10.06
C ARG A 136 1.38 -15.92 -10.12
N LEU A 137 1.47 -15.24 -8.98
CA LEU A 137 2.33 -14.07 -8.84
C LEU A 137 3.79 -14.50 -9.01
N THR A 138 4.48 -13.95 -10.00
CA THR A 138 5.88 -14.26 -10.30
C THR A 138 6.85 -13.42 -9.47
N ALA A 139 8.07 -13.91 -9.28
CA ALA A 139 9.09 -13.16 -8.53
C ALA A 139 9.48 -11.86 -9.23
N ASP A 140 9.57 -11.87 -10.55
CA ASP A 140 9.87 -10.69 -11.39
C ASP A 140 8.80 -9.61 -11.24
N ALA A 141 7.52 -9.98 -11.20
CA ALA A 141 6.44 -9.04 -10.95
C ALA A 141 6.56 -8.41 -9.54
N VAL A 142 6.93 -9.21 -8.52
CA VAL A 142 7.16 -8.69 -7.16
C VAL A 142 8.37 -7.76 -7.14
N LEU A 143 9.47 -8.12 -7.78
CA LEU A 143 10.68 -7.30 -7.88
C LEU A 143 10.38 -5.98 -8.60
N ALA A 144 9.76 -6.04 -9.78
CA ALA A 144 9.41 -4.85 -10.56
C ALA A 144 8.54 -3.86 -9.76
N ARG A 145 7.51 -4.37 -9.07
CA ARG A 145 6.64 -3.54 -8.19
C ARG A 145 7.41 -2.82 -7.09
N ASN A 146 8.31 -3.57 -6.44
CA ASN A 146 9.03 -3.05 -5.28
C ASN A 146 10.15 -2.11 -5.70
N PHE A 147 10.82 -2.40 -6.82
CA PHE A 147 11.81 -1.49 -7.41
C PHE A 147 11.16 -0.17 -7.85
N MET A 148 10.03 -0.24 -8.55
CA MET A 148 9.29 0.97 -8.94
C MET A 148 8.84 1.79 -7.73
N ARG A 149 8.45 1.16 -6.63
CA ARG A 149 8.13 1.89 -5.39
C ARG A 149 9.32 2.70 -4.88
N GLU A 150 10.52 2.15 -4.97
CA GLU A 150 11.72 2.89 -4.55
C GLU A 150 11.97 4.09 -5.46
N VAL A 151 11.81 3.92 -6.77
CA VAL A 151 11.94 5.03 -7.74
C VAL A 151 10.83 6.08 -7.59
N GLU A 152 9.59 5.64 -7.37
CA GLU A 152 8.42 6.52 -7.27
C GLU A 152 8.44 7.36 -5.98
N ILE A 153 8.82 6.77 -4.85
CA ILE A 153 8.65 7.35 -3.52
C ILE A 153 9.94 7.33 -2.73
N GLY A 154 10.66 6.20 -2.71
CA GLY A 154 11.81 5.99 -1.83
C GLY A 154 12.94 6.95 -2.11
N LEU A 155 13.45 7.00 -3.33
CA LEU A 155 14.55 7.89 -3.73
C LEU A 155 14.20 9.37 -3.56
N PRO A 156 13.03 9.87 -4.04
CA PRO A 156 12.71 11.29 -3.83
C PRO A 156 12.58 11.68 -2.36
N LEU A 157 11.97 10.83 -1.51
CA LEU A 157 11.91 11.08 -0.08
C LEU A 157 13.31 11.09 0.57
N GLN A 158 14.21 10.23 0.10
CA GLN A 158 15.59 10.22 0.56
C GLN A 158 16.28 11.54 0.30
N PHE A 159 16.16 12.07 -0.92
CA PHE A 159 16.71 13.39 -1.26
C PHE A 159 16.13 14.51 -0.39
N LEU A 160 14.85 14.43 -0.04
CA LEU A 160 14.20 15.41 0.83
C LEU A 160 14.78 15.41 2.25
N PHE A 161 15.07 14.22 2.81
CA PHE A 161 15.56 14.08 4.18
C PHE A 161 17.08 14.15 4.31
N MET A 162 17.83 13.75 3.28
CA MET A 162 19.30 13.81 3.29
C MET A 162 19.84 15.13 2.76
N GLY A 163 18.96 15.96 2.20
CA GLY A 163 19.35 17.10 1.39
C GLY A 163 19.97 18.28 2.11
N GLY A 164 19.88 18.43 3.43
CA GLY A 164 20.48 19.52 4.19
C GLY A 164 20.93 20.71 3.33
N ASP A 165 21.95 21.41 3.72
CA ASP A 165 22.56 22.52 2.95
C ASP A 165 23.26 22.08 1.64
N GLN A 166 23.43 20.78 1.43
CA GLN A 166 24.12 20.18 0.30
C GLN A 166 23.24 20.01 -0.96
N VAL A 167 21.92 19.92 -0.78
CA VAL A 167 20.95 19.75 -1.88
C VAL A 167 20.14 21.02 -2.00
N GLY A 168 20.34 21.77 -3.09
CA GLY A 168 19.61 23.00 -3.32
C GLY A 168 18.09 22.82 -3.23
N ALA A 169 17.38 23.82 -2.71
CA ALA A 169 15.91 23.80 -2.54
C ALA A 169 15.15 23.35 -3.81
N TRP A 170 15.68 23.63 -4.99
CA TRP A 170 15.11 23.21 -6.27
C TRP A 170 15.10 21.69 -6.46
N ILE A 171 16.16 20.98 -6.03
CA ILE A 171 16.22 19.52 -6.12
C ILE A 171 15.20 18.88 -5.16
N ALA A 172 15.05 19.44 -3.96
CA ALA A 172 14.02 19.01 -3.02
C ALA A 172 12.61 19.22 -3.59
N LEU A 173 12.35 20.38 -4.21
CA LEU A 173 11.07 20.68 -4.87
C LEU A 173 10.78 19.73 -6.05
N LEU A 174 11.78 19.44 -6.88
CA LEU A 174 11.66 18.48 -7.97
C LEU A 174 11.36 17.07 -7.44
N GLY A 175 12.03 16.64 -6.36
CA GLY A 175 11.74 15.36 -5.69
C GLY A 175 10.33 15.29 -5.13
N LEU A 176 9.84 16.36 -4.51
CA LEU A 176 8.46 16.47 -4.04
C LEU A 176 7.45 16.42 -5.18
N ALA A 177 7.68 17.15 -6.26
CA ALA A 177 6.82 17.13 -7.44
C ALA A 177 6.78 15.74 -8.07
N TRP A 178 7.93 15.10 -8.23
CA TRP A 178 8.05 13.72 -8.70
C TRP A 178 7.23 12.75 -7.84
N SER A 179 7.50 12.72 -6.53
CA SER A 179 6.75 11.87 -5.59
C SER A 179 5.26 12.16 -5.63
N GLY A 180 4.87 13.44 -5.71
CA GLY A 180 3.49 13.88 -5.80
C GLY A 180 2.77 13.31 -7.01
N VAL A 181 3.38 13.35 -8.20
CA VAL A 181 2.81 12.77 -9.43
C VAL A 181 2.54 11.28 -9.24
N PHE A 182 3.52 10.51 -8.76
CA PHE A 182 3.35 9.07 -8.58
C PHE A 182 2.41 8.70 -7.44
N MET A 183 2.41 9.46 -6.34
CA MET A 183 1.51 9.26 -5.21
C MET A 183 0.05 9.53 -5.58
N LEU A 184 -0.19 10.52 -6.45
CA LEU A 184 -1.51 10.88 -6.93
C LEU A 184 -1.97 10.01 -8.10
N PHE A 185 -1.07 9.34 -8.82
CA PHE A 185 -1.37 8.52 -9.98
C PHE A 185 -2.53 7.51 -9.76
N PRO A 186 -2.62 6.80 -8.61
CA PRO A 186 -3.75 5.90 -8.36
C PRO A 186 -5.11 6.59 -8.28
N LEU A 187 -5.17 7.89 -8.05
CA LEU A 187 -6.44 8.63 -8.03
C LEU A 187 -7.01 8.83 -9.43
N PHE A 188 -6.14 8.97 -10.43
CA PHE A 188 -6.52 9.16 -11.84
C PHE A 188 -6.73 7.84 -12.57
N ASN A 189 -6.16 6.74 -12.09
CA ASN A 189 -6.30 5.44 -12.71
C ASN A 189 -7.63 4.77 -12.31
N LYS A 190 -8.37 4.23 -13.31
CA LYS A 190 -9.65 3.51 -13.10
C LYS A 190 -9.52 2.33 -12.12
N ASP A 191 -8.40 1.62 -12.17
CA ASP A 191 -8.12 0.45 -11.33
C ASP A 191 -7.39 0.79 -10.03
N LYS A 192 -7.16 2.10 -9.76
CA LYS A 192 -6.46 2.58 -8.57
C LYS A 192 -5.07 1.95 -8.38
N MET A 193 -4.42 1.57 -9.49
CA MET A 193 -3.09 0.97 -9.51
C MET A 193 -2.01 2.05 -9.43
N ARG A 194 -0.90 1.75 -8.75
CA ARG A 194 0.35 2.50 -8.86
C ARG A 194 1.04 2.15 -10.18
N VAL A 195 1.99 2.98 -10.59
CA VAL A 195 2.75 2.71 -11.83
C VAL A 195 3.49 1.37 -11.73
N GLY A 196 4.08 1.06 -10.59
CA GLY A 196 4.72 -0.23 -10.35
C GLY A 196 3.77 -1.42 -10.46
N ASP A 197 2.49 -1.29 -10.02
CA ASP A 197 1.48 -2.34 -10.19
C ASP A 197 1.10 -2.51 -11.66
N LEU A 198 1.05 -1.41 -12.41
CA LEU A 198 0.72 -1.39 -13.83
C LEU A 198 1.81 -2.10 -14.65
N LEU A 199 3.08 -1.75 -14.41
CA LEU A 199 4.23 -2.35 -15.09
C LEU A 199 4.37 -3.85 -14.78
N ALA A 200 4.12 -4.23 -13.54
CA ALA A 200 4.19 -5.62 -13.11
C ALA A 200 2.94 -6.45 -13.45
N GLY A 201 1.93 -5.88 -14.10
CA GLY A 201 0.69 -6.59 -14.44
C GLY A 201 -0.04 -7.16 -13.21
N THR A 202 -0.09 -6.43 -12.10
CA THR A 202 -0.66 -6.92 -10.84
C THR A 202 -1.80 -6.05 -10.31
N TRP A 203 -2.67 -6.65 -9.50
CA TRP A 203 -3.69 -5.97 -8.73
C TRP A 203 -3.47 -6.17 -7.23
N VAL A 204 -3.92 -5.19 -6.42
CA VAL A 204 -4.10 -5.38 -4.98
C VAL A 204 -5.58 -5.59 -4.74
N ILE A 205 -5.94 -6.76 -4.25
CA ILE A 205 -7.31 -7.21 -4.04
C ILE A 205 -7.59 -7.43 -2.55
N LYS A 206 -8.86 -7.35 -2.22
CA LYS A 206 -9.38 -7.64 -0.87
C LYS A 206 -10.11 -8.96 -0.86
#